data_94133c631954220ede2a624c9f0b5a36
#
_entry.id   94133c631954220ede2a624c9f0b5a36
#
_cell.length_a   1.000
_cell.length_b   1.000
_cell.length_c   1.000
_cell.angle_alpha   90.00
_cell.angle_beta   90.00
_cell.angle_gamma   90.00
#
_symmetry.space_group_name_H-M   'P 1'
#
loop_
_entity.id
_entity.type
_entity.pdbx_description
1 polymer ?
#
loop_
_entity_poly.entity_id
_entity_poly.type
_entity_poly.pdbx_seq_one_letter_code
_entity_poly.pdbx_strand_id
1 'polypeptide(L)'
;MPKILIVDDDTQVTSLLKKYLAPRNFEIITENKSSKAISTAHMVHPDLFILDLMMPPPDGFELCRQLRADPNFAQAPILIITAMDISNSKATSFGANDYLAKPFSLDEMVMKINLLLGRDFE
;
A
#
# COMPACT_ATOMS: atom_id res chain seq x y z
N MET A 1 6.14 -2.63 16.19
CA MET A 1 5.27 -1.71 15.44
C MET A 1 5.36 -2.07 13.96
N PRO A 2 4.23 -2.41 13.30
CA PRO A 2 4.29 -2.79 11.88
C PRO A 2 4.77 -1.62 11.02
N LYS A 3 5.52 -1.95 9.99
CA LYS A 3 6.10 -0.99 9.06
C LYS A 3 5.31 -1.02 7.76
N ILE A 4 4.84 0.14 7.33
CA ILE A 4 4.00 0.27 6.13
C ILE A 4 4.72 1.18 5.14
N LEU A 5 4.87 0.70 3.91
CA LEU A 5 5.39 1.53 2.81
C LEU A 5 4.22 1.98 1.95
N ILE A 6 4.06 3.29 1.84
CA ILE A 6 3.02 3.90 1.02
C ILE A 6 3.66 4.48 -0.23
N VAL A 7 3.21 4.02 -1.40
CA VAL A 7 3.71 4.47 -2.69
C VAL A 7 2.58 5.18 -3.43
N ASP A 8 2.70 6.49 -3.58
CA ASP A 8 1.73 7.33 -4.28
C ASP A 8 2.48 8.57 -4.75
N ASP A 9 2.33 8.95 -6.00
CA ASP A 9 3.02 10.13 -6.53
C ASP A 9 2.40 11.45 -6.05
N ASP A 10 1.23 11.40 -5.42
CA ASP A 10 0.60 12.57 -4.80
C ASP A 10 1.17 12.75 -3.39
N THR A 11 2.00 13.79 -3.22
CA THR A 11 2.65 14.06 -1.94
C THR A 11 1.66 14.49 -0.86
N GLN A 12 0.51 15.06 -1.25
CA GLN A 12 -0.52 15.43 -0.29
C GLN A 12 -1.18 14.18 0.30
N VAL A 13 -1.40 13.17 -0.52
CA VAL A 13 -1.98 11.90 -0.06
C VAL A 13 -1.02 11.20 0.90
N THR A 14 0.26 11.06 0.52
CA THR A 14 1.21 10.37 1.40
C THR A 14 1.43 11.12 2.71
N SER A 15 1.46 12.46 2.67
CA SER A 15 1.60 13.26 3.89
C SER A 15 0.41 13.09 4.80
N LEU A 16 -0.80 13.11 4.25
CA LEU A 16 -2.03 12.92 5.02
C LEU A 16 -2.06 11.54 5.67
N LEU A 17 -1.74 10.50 4.90
CA LEU A 17 -1.77 9.14 5.40
C LEU A 17 -0.73 8.92 6.49
N LYS A 18 0.47 9.46 6.31
CA LYS A 18 1.50 9.35 7.33
C LYS A 18 1.06 10.03 8.63
N LYS A 19 0.49 11.24 8.51
CA LYS A 19 0.03 12.00 9.66
C LYS A 19 -1.08 11.28 10.42
N TYR A 20 -1.98 10.61 9.70
CA TYR A 20 -3.09 9.90 10.31
C TYR A 20 -2.66 8.56 10.90
N LEU A 21 -1.80 7.82 10.21
CA LEU A 21 -1.48 6.44 10.58
C LEU A 21 -0.36 6.35 11.62
N ALA A 22 0.62 7.25 11.59
CA ALA A 22 1.77 7.17 12.50
C ALA A 22 1.35 7.16 13.98
N PRO A 23 0.38 7.99 14.43
CA PRO A 23 -0.03 7.94 15.85
C PRO A 23 -0.73 6.65 16.25
N ARG A 24 -1.06 5.77 15.30
CA ARG A 24 -1.79 4.52 15.56
C ARG A 24 -0.87 3.32 15.66
N ASN A 25 0.39 3.55 16.03
CA ASN A 25 1.39 2.51 16.23
C ASN A 25 1.80 1.81 14.95
N PHE A 26 1.89 2.58 13.87
CA PHE A 26 2.47 2.14 12.60
C PHE A 26 3.72 2.96 12.32
N GLU A 27 4.77 2.30 11.85
CA GLU A 27 5.92 3.01 11.30
C GLU A 27 5.64 3.23 9.82
N ILE A 28 5.52 4.50 9.40
CA ILE A 28 5.10 4.83 8.03
C ILE A 28 6.29 5.35 7.25
N ILE A 29 6.57 4.71 6.12
CA ILE A 29 7.54 5.16 5.13
C ILE A 29 6.77 5.52 3.88
N THR A 30 7.05 6.68 3.30
CA THR A 30 6.41 7.13 2.08
C THR A 30 7.42 7.16 0.94
N GLU A 31 6.98 6.79 -0.26
CA GLU A 31 7.73 6.89 -1.49
C GLU A 31 6.85 7.51 -2.55
N ASN A 32 7.24 8.66 -3.07
CA ASN A 32 6.44 9.39 -4.06
C ASN A 32 6.88 9.11 -5.50
N LYS A 33 7.95 8.35 -5.68
CA LYS A 33 8.41 7.94 -7.01
C LYS A 33 8.27 6.44 -7.16
N SER A 34 7.36 6.03 -8.04
CA SER A 34 7.10 4.60 -8.27
C SER A 34 8.36 3.87 -8.75
N SER A 35 9.22 4.56 -9.51
CA SER A 35 10.48 3.97 -9.99
C SER A 35 11.45 3.62 -8.86
N LYS A 36 11.26 4.18 -7.66
CA LYS A 36 12.11 3.89 -6.50
C LYS A 36 11.44 2.92 -5.52
N ALA A 37 10.21 2.49 -5.78
CA ALA A 37 9.43 1.72 -4.80
C ALA A 37 10.11 0.41 -4.42
N ILE A 38 10.62 -0.33 -5.41
CA ILE A 38 11.24 -1.63 -5.14
C ILE A 38 12.53 -1.47 -4.34
N SER A 39 13.39 -0.50 -4.70
CA SER A 39 14.62 -0.29 -3.95
C SER A 39 14.34 0.19 -2.52
N THR A 40 13.34 1.06 -2.35
CA THR A 40 12.94 1.49 -1.01
C THR A 40 12.41 0.30 -0.21
N ALA A 41 11.60 -0.57 -0.82
CA ALA A 41 11.09 -1.76 -0.15
C ALA A 41 12.23 -2.66 0.35
N HIS A 42 13.28 -2.85 -0.46
CA HIS A 42 14.44 -3.64 -0.03
C HIS A 42 15.23 -2.99 1.10
N MET A 43 15.22 -1.66 1.15
CA MET A 43 15.90 -0.93 2.22
C MET A 43 15.16 -1.03 3.55
N VAL A 44 13.81 -0.92 3.52
CA VAL A 44 13.04 -0.76 4.76
C VAL A 44 12.33 -2.04 5.19
N HIS A 45 12.13 -3.02 4.30
CA HIS A 45 11.46 -4.29 4.58
C HIS A 45 10.08 -4.08 5.24
N PRO A 46 9.12 -3.49 4.52
CA PRO A 46 7.82 -3.23 5.12
C PRO A 46 7.02 -4.51 5.36
N ASP A 47 6.12 -4.43 6.34
CA ASP A 47 5.19 -5.51 6.66
C ASP A 47 3.93 -5.46 5.80
N LEU A 48 3.66 -4.30 5.19
CA LEU A 48 2.48 -4.08 4.36
C LEU A 48 2.77 -2.96 3.37
N PHE A 49 2.24 -3.11 2.16
CA PHE A 49 2.33 -2.08 1.12
C PHE A 49 0.98 -1.43 0.89
N ILE A 50 0.99 -0.10 0.72
CA ILE A 50 -0.16 0.64 0.20
C ILE A 50 0.29 1.26 -1.12
N LEU A 51 -0.36 0.91 -2.22
CA LEU A 51 0.05 1.33 -3.56
C LEU A 51 -1.11 1.99 -4.29
N ASP A 52 -0.86 3.16 -4.91
CA ASP A 52 -1.78 3.71 -5.88
C ASP A 52 -1.55 3.02 -7.23
N LEU A 53 -2.63 2.80 -7.99
CA LEU A 53 -2.53 2.21 -9.33
C LEU A 53 -2.11 3.24 -10.37
N MET A 54 -2.55 4.49 -10.22
CA MET A 54 -2.38 5.52 -11.24
C MET A 54 -1.16 6.37 -10.95
N MET A 55 -0.01 5.90 -11.41
CA MET A 55 1.27 6.59 -11.26
C MET A 55 2.02 6.54 -12.58
N PRO A 56 2.99 7.45 -12.81
CA PRO A 56 3.94 7.26 -13.90
C PRO A 56 4.62 5.90 -13.80
N PRO A 57 5.04 5.29 -14.92
CA PRO A 57 5.62 3.94 -14.88
C PRO A 57 6.80 3.80 -13.91
N PRO A 58 6.89 2.65 -13.19
CA PRO A 58 5.91 1.56 -13.18
C PRO A 58 4.65 1.95 -12.43
N ASP A 59 3.47 1.59 -12.98
CA ASP A 59 2.21 1.85 -12.28
C ASP A 59 2.01 0.84 -11.14
N GLY A 60 0.88 0.97 -10.42
CA GLY A 60 0.63 0.09 -9.28
C GLY A 60 0.42 -1.36 -9.68
N PHE A 61 -0.13 -1.64 -10.86
CA PHE A 61 -0.27 -3.01 -11.35
C PHE A 61 1.09 -3.67 -11.54
N GLU A 62 2.00 -2.96 -12.19
CA GLU A 62 3.35 -3.48 -12.43
C GLU A 62 4.11 -3.65 -11.12
N LEU A 63 3.95 -2.72 -10.18
CA LEU A 63 4.57 -2.86 -8.86
C LEU A 63 4.07 -4.09 -8.12
N CYS A 64 2.76 -4.36 -8.15
CA CYS A 64 2.21 -5.59 -7.57
C CYS A 64 2.86 -6.82 -8.18
N ARG A 65 2.95 -6.84 -9.51
CA ARG A 65 3.57 -7.97 -10.22
C ARG A 65 5.02 -8.17 -9.77
N GLN A 66 5.79 -7.08 -9.72
CA GLN A 66 7.19 -7.15 -9.32
C GLN A 66 7.35 -7.62 -7.87
N LEU A 67 6.50 -7.13 -6.98
CA LEU A 67 6.55 -7.54 -5.57
C LEU A 67 6.22 -9.02 -5.41
N ARG A 68 5.22 -9.52 -6.14
CA ARG A 68 4.86 -10.94 -6.05
C ARG A 68 5.91 -11.86 -6.65
N ALA A 69 6.69 -11.36 -7.61
CA ALA A 69 7.80 -12.12 -8.19
C ALA A 69 9.05 -12.09 -7.31
N ASP A 70 9.09 -11.21 -6.32
CA ASP A 70 10.24 -11.06 -5.42
C ASP A 70 10.06 -11.95 -4.20
N PRO A 71 11.00 -12.90 -3.94
CA PRO A 71 10.87 -13.80 -2.78
C PRO A 71 10.73 -13.08 -1.45
N ASN A 72 11.30 -11.88 -1.32
CA ASN A 72 11.21 -11.11 -0.08
C ASN A 72 9.81 -10.56 0.19
N PHE A 73 8.99 -10.40 -0.87
CA PHE A 73 7.69 -9.73 -0.76
C PHE A 73 6.54 -10.57 -1.30
N ALA A 74 6.81 -11.82 -1.69
CA ALA A 74 5.80 -12.67 -2.32
C ALA A 74 4.57 -12.88 -1.44
N GLN A 75 4.72 -12.81 -0.13
CA GLN A 75 3.62 -13.02 0.83
C GLN A 75 3.22 -11.74 1.57
N ALA A 76 3.86 -10.61 1.29
CA ALA A 76 3.55 -9.38 1.99
C ALA A 76 2.16 -8.86 1.60
N PRO A 77 1.34 -8.41 2.56
CA PRO A 77 0.03 -7.84 2.22
C PRO A 77 0.18 -6.57 1.38
N ILE A 78 -0.67 -6.45 0.37
CA ILE A 78 -0.73 -5.27 -0.49
C ILE A 78 -2.16 -4.74 -0.50
N LEU A 79 -2.32 -3.49 -0.10
CA LEU A 79 -3.58 -2.75 -0.17
C LEU A 79 -3.47 -1.72 -1.29
N ILE A 80 -4.36 -1.80 -2.27
CA ILE A 80 -4.40 -0.84 -3.37
C ILE A 80 -5.29 0.33 -2.98
N ILE A 81 -4.84 1.56 -3.27
CA ILE A 81 -5.68 2.75 -3.19
C ILE A 81 -5.71 3.37 -4.59
N THR A 82 -6.89 3.76 -5.07
CA THR A 82 -6.97 4.29 -6.42
C THR A 82 -8.27 5.06 -6.66
N ALA A 83 -8.20 6.06 -7.54
CA ALA A 83 -9.39 6.74 -8.06
C ALA A 83 -10.06 5.93 -9.18
N MET A 84 -9.41 4.88 -9.68
CA MET A 84 -10.00 4.01 -10.70
C MET A 84 -11.13 3.18 -10.11
N ASP A 85 -12.14 2.94 -10.95
CA ASP A 85 -13.22 2.03 -10.59
C ASP A 85 -12.79 0.61 -10.97
N ILE A 86 -12.35 -0.15 -9.98
CA ILE A 86 -11.97 -1.56 -10.18
C ILE A 86 -12.70 -2.43 -9.19
N SER A 87 -12.91 -3.70 -9.56
CA SER A 87 -13.51 -4.68 -8.67
C SER A 87 -12.45 -5.32 -7.79
N ASN A 88 -12.89 -5.89 -6.65
CA ASN A 88 -12.02 -6.68 -5.78
C ASN A 88 -11.35 -7.84 -6.54
N SER A 89 -12.12 -8.51 -7.40
CA SER A 89 -11.57 -9.64 -8.15
C SER A 89 -10.46 -9.19 -9.09
N LYS A 90 -10.57 -7.99 -9.67
CA LYS A 90 -9.51 -7.45 -10.51
C LYS A 90 -8.28 -7.11 -9.69
N ALA A 91 -8.44 -6.47 -8.52
CA ALA A 91 -7.32 -6.16 -7.64
C ALA A 91 -6.57 -7.43 -7.22
N THR A 92 -7.31 -8.48 -6.83
CA THR A 92 -6.68 -9.74 -6.42
C THR A 92 -6.02 -10.46 -7.58
N SER A 93 -6.52 -10.30 -8.82
CA SER A 93 -5.89 -10.92 -9.99
C SER A 93 -4.48 -10.37 -10.26
N PHE A 94 -4.17 -9.18 -9.78
CA PHE A 94 -2.81 -8.61 -9.89
C PHE A 94 -1.93 -8.94 -8.70
N GLY A 95 -2.46 -9.66 -7.70
CA GLY A 95 -1.71 -10.04 -6.52
C GLY A 95 -1.95 -9.16 -5.30
N ALA A 96 -2.83 -8.16 -5.38
CA ALA A 96 -3.21 -7.37 -4.22
C ALA A 96 -4.17 -8.14 -3.33
N ASN A 97 -4.14 -7.84 -2.03
CA ASN A 97 -5.01 -8.49 -1.05
C ASN A 97 -6.36 -7.80 -0.90
N ASP A 98 -6.40 -6.48 -1.13
CA ASP A 98 -7.62 -5.69 -1.00
C ASP A 98 -7.42 -4.35 -1.69
N TYR A 99 -8.49 -3.57 -1.78
CA TYR A 99 -8.40 -2.23 -2.35
C TYR A 99 -9.34 -1.24 -1.66
N LEU A 100 -9.03 0.05 -1.81
CA LEU A 100 -9.89 1.16 -1.40
C LEU A 100 -10.00 2.16 -2.53
N ALA A 101 -11.21 2.53 -2.88
CA ALA A 101 -11.46 3.57 -3.89
C ALA A 101 -11.30 4.95 -3.26
N LYS A 102 -10.63 5.87 -3.96
CA LYS A 102 -10.55 7.28 -3.53
C LYS A 102 -11.85 8.00 -3.95
N PRO A 103 -12.41 8.85 -3.11
CA PRO A 103 -12.01 9.15 -1.74
C PRO A 103 -12.42 8.01 -0.80
N PHE A 104 -11.58 7.74 0.20
CA PHE A 104 -11.82 6.65 1.15
C PHE A 104 -11.92 7.21 2.57
N SER A 105 -12.54 6.42 3.45
CA SER A 105 -12.55 6.69 4.88
C SER A 105 -11.21 6.26 5.49
N LEU A 106 -10.59 7.14 6.29
CA LEU A 106 -9.36 6.79 7.00
C LEU A 106 -9.61 5.69 8.02
N ASP A 107 -10.79 5.67 8.64
CA ASP A 107 -11.18 4.59 9.57
C ASP A 107 -11.27 3.26 8.85
N GLU A 108 -11.84 3.24 7.65
CA GLU A 108 -11.91 2.03 6.84
C GLU A 108 -10.51 1.55 6.46
N MET A 109 -9.61 2.47 6.14
CA MET A 109 -8.23 2.11 5.82
C MET A 109 -7.56 1.43 7.02
N VAL A 110 -7.68 1.99 8.22
CA VAL A 110 -7.10 1.39 9.43
C VAL A 110 -7.66 -0.01 9.65
N MET A 111 -8.98 -0.18 9.47
CA MET A 111 -9.61 -1.48 9.61
C MET A 111 -9.01 -2.50 8.65
N LYS A 112 -8.87 -2.13 7.37
CA LYS A 112 -8.31 -3.03 6.36
C LYS A 112 -6.84 -3.35 6.64
N ILE A 113 -6.06 -2.35 7.06
CA ILE A 113 -4.66 -2.57 7.44
C ILE A 113 -4.56 -3.60 8.57
N ASN A 114 -5.35 -3.43 9.63
CA ASN A 114 -5.32 -4.35 10.76
C ASN A 114 -5.75 -5.76 10.36
N LEU A 115 -6.78 -5.89 9.53
CA LEU A 115 -7.19 -7.19 9.00
C LEU A 115 -6.06 -7.87 8.23
N LEU A 116 -5.40 -7.12 7.35
CA LEU A 116 -4.32 -7.68 6.52
C LEU A 116 -3.10 -8.06 7.35
N LEU A 117 -2.86 -7.35 8.45
CA LEU A 117 -1.75 -7.66 9.35
C LEU A 117 -2.11 -8.74 10.39
N GLY A 118 -3.37 -9.18 10.41
CA GLY A 118 -3.82 -10.15 11.40
C GLY A 118 -3.92 -9.58 12.80
N ARG A 119 -4.13 -8.27 12.94
CA ARG A 119 -4.24 -7.59 14.24
C ARG A 119 -5.71 -7.42 14.63
N ASP A 120 -5.96 -7.43 15.95
CA ASP A 120 -7.27 -7.09 16.48
C ASP A 120 -7.53 -5.59 16.36
N PHE A 121 -8.80 -5.23 16.24
CA PHE A 121 -9.22 -3.83 16.28
C PHE A 121 -9.33 -3.37 17.71
N GLU A 122 -8.81 -2.17 17.94
CA GLU A 122 -8.93 -1.50 19.22
C GLU A 122 -9.71 -0.20 19.06
#